data_28295d9f30924214567452854b797101
#
_entry.id   28295d9f30924214567452854b797101
#
_cell.length_a   1.000
_cell.length_b   1.000
_cell.length_c   1.000
_cell.angle_alpha   90.00
_cell.angle_beta   90.00
_cell.angle_gamma   90.00
#
_symmetry.space_group_name_H-M   'P 1'
#
loop_
_entity.id
_entity.type
_entity.pdbx_description
1 polymer ?
#
loop_
_entity_poly.entity_id
_entity_poly.type
_entity_poly.pdbx_seq_one_letter_code
_entity_poly.pdbx_strand_id
1 'polypeptide(L)'
;MRYAIFSDVHANLEALEAVLAKIDEIAEENPIDQFWCLGDLVGYGPDPNRCIELVQERTDVIIAGNHDWAAIGKLDLEDFSDAARISAEWTTKQLTDEHRAFLAQLPERLKMDGCTLVHGSPYGPLWEYLTSEVFAERSFQHFETCYCFVGHTHIPVIFQQPDAVANVPTHPLEDTDVSDLLELADEEAGHSVVVSSTAFQAEAAESPDNAAVATEQPAQDQESKVRAEASVHTNEDELSETPLVVTDEAGNGYRSDDADDAEAALYDADATSESVLRDAEHLNSEIEELLELLGLSRSMIQVTNKMIVPPEGHWDAPEDHRFIINPGGVGQPRDGDPRAAFMIYDTEAGCEFYRVKYDFQKTQEKVIKAGLPQYLAIRLAFGR
;
A
#
# COMPACT_ATOMS: atom_id res chain seq x y z
N MET A 1 10.78 26.38 -2.95
CA MET A 1 11.52 25.19 -2.40
C MET A 1 11.19 23.97 -3.25
N ARG A 2 12.17 23.07 -3.39
CA ARG A 2 12.02 21.88 -4.23
C ARG A 2 12.21 20.61 -3.40
N TYR A 3 11.23 19.73 -3.44
CA TYR A 3 11.18 18.49 -2.68
C TYR A 3 11.18 17.29 -3.61
N ALA A 4 12.12 16.36 -3.44
CA ALA A 4 12.04 15.06 -4.11
C ALA A 4 11.20 14.11 -3.26
N ILE A 5 10.08 13.63 -3.80
CA ILE A 5 9.09 12.83 -3.08
C ILE A 5 9.02 11.45 -3.72
N PHE A 6 9.18 10.41 -2.90
CA PHE A 6 9.10 9.02 -3.33
C PHE A 6 8.48 8.12 -2.25
N SER A 7 7.99 6.97 -2.65
CA SER A 7 7.28 6.02 -1.80
C SER A 7 7.52 4.58 -2.22
N ASP A 8 7.16 3.64 -1.37
CA ASP A 8 7.03 2.22 -1.72
C ASP A 8 8.33 1.64 -2.31
N VAL A 9 9.42 1.82 -1.57
CA VAL A 9 10.78 1.35 -1.94
C VAL A 9 10.86 -0.18 -1.91
N HIS A 10 10.15 -0.79 -0.94
CA HIS A 10 9.99 -2.23 -0.82
C HIS A 10 11.29 -3.02 -0.93
N ALA A 11 12.33 -2.58 -0.26
CA ALA A 11 13.64 -3.24 -0.23
C ALA A 11 14.21 -3.56 -1.65
N ASN A 12 13.79 -2.81 -2.68
CA ASN A 12 14.29 -2.91 -4.05
C ASN A 12 15.44 -1.93 -4.24
N LEU A 13 16.66 -2.42 -3.93
CA LEU A 13 17.87 -1.60 -3.94
C LEU A 13 18.16 -1.00 -5.32
N GLU A 14 18.01 -1.82 -6.38
CA GLU A 14 18.28 -1.40 -7.75
C GLU A 14 17.38 -0.25 -8.20
N ALA A 15 16.12 -0.30 -7.82
CA ALA A 15 15.15 0.77 -8.11
C ALA A 15 15.47 2.04 -7.31
N LEU A 16 15.75 1.91 -6.01
CA LEU A 16 16.09 3.03 -5.15
C LEU A 16 17.37 3.75 -5.63
N GLU A 17 18.44 3.00 -5.91
CA GLU A 17 19.69 3.56 -6.44
C GLU A 17 19.48 4.32 -7.75
N ALA A 18 18.66 3.77 -8.66
CA ALA A 18 18.33 4.42 -9.92
C ALA A 18 17.55 5.73 -9.73
N VAL A 19 16.57 5.73 -8.82
CA VAL A 19 15.78 6.94 -8.47
C VAL A 19 16.69 8.00 -7.84
N LEU A 20 17.50 7.65 -6.85
CA LEU A 20 18.41 8.59 -6.18
C LEU A 20 19.40 9.18 -7.17
N ALA A 21 19.99 8.36 -8.07
CA ALA A 21 20.90 8.85 -9.11
C ALA A 21 20.19 9.83 -10.08
N LYS A 22 18.93 9.58 -10.42
CA LYS A 22 18.16 10.50 -11.27
C LYS A 22 17.83 11.80 -10.57
N ILE A 23 17.52 11.77 -9.27
CA ILE A 23 17.34 12.99 -8.47
C ILE A 23 18.64 13.79 -8.39
N ASP A 24 19.78 13.14 -8.19
CA ASP A 24 21.10 13.80 -8.16
C ASP A 24 21.41 14.46 -9.51
N GLU A 25 21.12 13.80 -10.65
CA GLU A 25 21.26 14.38 -12.00
C GLU A 25 20.41 15.66 -12.16
N ILE A 26 19.16 15.63 -11.70
CA ILE A 26 18.25 16.78 -11.75
C ILE A 26 18.76 17.91 -10.85
N ALA A 27 19.31 17.55 -9.69
CA ALA A 27 19.84 18.52 -8.72
C ALA A 27 21.10 19.28 -9.22
N GLU A 28 21.83 18.76 -10.21
CA GLU A 28 22.95 19.46 -10.85
C GLU A 28 22.49 20.75 -11.53
N GLU A 29 21.31 20.75 -12.15
CA GLU A 29 20.77 21.93 -12.83
C GLU A 29 19.89 22.77 -11.89
N ASN A 30 19.07 22.10 -11.09
CA ASN A 30 18.10 22.71 -10.20
C ASN A 30 18.14 22.01 -8.83
N PRO A 31 18.81 22.62 -7.82
CA PRO A 31 19.01 22.02 -6.51
C PRO A 31 17.70 21.52 -5.85
N ILE A 32 17.78 20.38 -5.20
CA ILE A 32 16.72 19.82 -4.36
C ILE A 32 17.00 20.24 -2.92
N ASP A 33 16.03 20.87 -2.28
CA ASP A 33 16.15 21.36 -0.91
C ASP A 33 16.01 20.23 0.11
N GLN A 34 15.11 19.26 -0.15
CA GLN A 34 14.82 18.17 0.78
C GLN A 34 14.25 16.94 0.07
N PHE A 35 14.43 15.77 0.67
CA PHE A 35 13.81 14.53 0.23
C PHE A 35 12.71 14.12 1.21
N TRP A 36 11.57 13.62 0.70
CA TRP A 36 10.47 13.09 1.49
C TRP A 36 10.18 11.64 1.09
N CYS A 37 10.20 10.73 2.07
CA CYS A 37 9.86 9.33 1.87
C CYS A 37 8.51 9.03 2.52
N LEU A 38 7.56 8.54 1.72
CA LEU A 38 6.18 8.31 2.16
C LEU A 38 5.94 6.89 2.68
N GLY A 39 6.98 6.22 3.17
CA GLY A 39 6.88 4.91 3.80
C GLY A 39 7.09 3.73 2.87
N ASP A 40 6.90 2.54 3.44
CA ASP A 40 7.17 1.25 2.81
C ASP A 40 8.61 1.13 2.26
N LEU A 41 9.56 1.38 3.17
CA LEU A 41 10.98 1.19 2.86
C LEU A 41 11.30 -0.29 2.65
N VAL A 42 10.61 -1.18 3.37
CA VAL A 42 10.86 -2.61 3.39
C VAL A 42 9.65 -3.42 2.95
N GLY A 43 9.75 -4.75 3.01
CA GLY A 43 8.76 -5.68 2.49
C GLY A 43 9.01 -6.04 1.03
N TYR A 44 8.46 -7.14 0.56
CA TYR A 44 8.56 -7.72 -0.79
C TYR A 44 9.99 -8.00 -1.28
N GLY A 45 10.88 -7.01 -1.27
CA GLY A 45 12.20 -7.07 -1.87
C GLY A 45 13.30 -7.61 -0.96
N PRO A 46 14.49 -7.86 -1.53
CA PRO A 46 15.55 -8.63 -0.87
C PRO A 46 16.59 -7.81 -0.07
N ASP A 47 16.59 -6.46 -0.15
CA ASP A 47 17.64 -5.63 0.40
C ASP A 47 17.17 -4.63 1.49
N PRO A 48 16.41 -5.06 2.55
CA PRO A 48 15.76 -4.15 3.47
C PRO A 48 16.73 -3.21 4.20
N ASN A 49 17.81 -3.75 4.76
CA ASN A 49 18.76 -2.93 5.55
C ASN A 49 19.43 -1.87 4.68
N ARG A 50 19.88 -2.23 3.47
CA ARG A 50 20.59 -1.28 2.60
C ARG A 50 19.67 -0.18 2.08
N CYS A 51 18.41 -0.48 1.83
CA CYS A 51 17.41 0.53 1.45
C CYS A 51 17.16 1.52 2.60
N ILE A 52 17.02 1.04 3.83
CA ILE A 52 16.90 1.91 5.01
C ILE A 52 18.12 2.84 5.13
N GLU A 53 19.33 2.31 5.06
CA GLU A 53 20.59 3.08 5.14
C GLU A 53 20.61 4.19 4.07
N LEU A 54 20.36 3.84 2.81
CA LEU A 54 20.39 4.82 1.72
C LEU A 54 19.36 5.93 1.86
N VAL A 55 18.15 5.62 2.35
CA VAL A 55 17.15 6.65 2.60
C VAL A 55 17.55 7.55 3.77
N GLN A 56 18.08 6.97 4.86
CA GLN A 56 18.59 7.74 6.02
C GLN A 56 19.79 8.63 5.66
N GLU A 57 20.64 8.23 4.69
CA GLU A 57 21.73 9.07 4.19
C GLU A 57 21.21 10.33 3.46
N ARG A 58 19.95 10.34 3.01
CA ARG A 58 19.34 11.43 2.23
C ARG A 58 18.38 12.31 3.02
N THR A 59 17.66 11.76 4.00
CA THR A 59 16.62 12.51 4.70
C THR A 59 16.27 11.92 6.05
N ASP A 60 15.80 12.81 6.94
CA ASP A 60 15.12 12.47 8.19
C ASP A 60 13.57 12.57 8.05
N VAL A 61 13.07 13.01 6.88
CA VAL A 61 11.64 13.16 6.62
C VAL A 61 11.09 11.87 6.01
N ILE A 62 10.73 10.96 6.88
CA ILE A 62 10.27 9.62 6.56
C ILE A 62 9.05 9.31 7.43
N ILE A 63 7.98 8.83 6.82
CA ILE A 63 6.81 8.29 7.53
C ILE A 63 6.78 6.77 7.45
N ALA A 64 6.05 6.13 8.34
CA ALA A 64 5.86 4.69 8.32
C ALA A 64 4.88 4.27 7.24
N GLY A 65 5.20 3.19 6.53
CA GLY A 65 4.25 2.41 5.76
C GLY A 65 3.75 1.18 6.53
N ASN A 66 2.73 0.52 6.00
CA ASN A 66 2.18 -0.68 6.63
C ASN A 66 3.19 -1.84 6.62
N HIS A 67 4.01 -1.99 5.56
CA HIS A 67 5.06 -3.01 5.50
C HIS A 67 6.21 -2.73 6.48
N ASP A 68 6.55 -1.47 6.74
CA ASP A 68 7.57 -1.11 7.72
C ASP A 68 7.18 -1.59 9.13
N TRP A 69 5.94 -1.33 9.52
CA TRP A 69 5.43 -1.73 10.82
C TRP A 69 5.09 -3.22 10.90
N ALA A 70 4.67 -3.85 9.81
CA ALA A 70 4.49 -5.30 9.72
C ALA A 70 5.83 -6.03 9.96
N ALA A 71 6.92 -5.57 9.33
CA ALA A 71 8.24 -6.17 9.46
C ALA A 71 8.82 -6.14 10.88
N ILE A 72 8.31 -5.28 11.76
CA ILE A 72 8.73 -5.19 13.16
C ILE A 72 7.67 -5.70 14.16
N GLY A 73 6.56 -6.28 13.66
CA GLY A 73 5.50 -6.85 14.47
C GLY A 73 4.59 -5.84 15.16
N LYS A 74 4.52 -4.59 14.68
CA LYS A 74 3.56 -3.59 15.14
C LYS A 74 2.16 -3.77 14.54
N LEU A 75 2.06 -4.46 13.41
CA LEU A 75 0.80 -4.78 12.74
C LEU A 75 0.61 -6.28 12.67
N ASP A 76 -0.64 -6.72 12.74
CA ASP A 76 -1.01 -8.10 12.47
C ASP A 76 -0.83 -8.40 10.98
N LEU A 77 -0.46 -9.63 10.66
CA LEU A 77 -0.25 -10.08 9.28
C LEU A 77 -1.50 -10.79 8.71
N GLU A 78 -2.60 -10.87 9.45
CA GLU A 78 -3.83 -11.55 9.01
C GLU A 78 -4.48 -10.84 7.81
N ASP A 79 -4.33 -9.51 7.72
CA ASP A 79 -4.87 -8.70 6.62
C ASP A 79 -3.95 -8.63 5.39
N PHE A 80 -2.77 -9.25 5.46
CA PHE A 80 -1.83 -9.28 4.34
C PHE A 80 -2.10 -10.47 3.41
N SER A 81 -1.89 -10.27 2.09
CA SER A 81 -1.85 -11.40 1.17
C SER A 81 -0.73 -12.38 1.55
N ASP A 82 -0.82 -13.64 1.13
CA ASP A 82 0.18 -14.65 1.45
C ASP A 82 1.59 -14.24 1.05
N ALA A 83 1.77 -13.67 -0.15
CA ALA A 83 3.07 -13.19 -0.61
C ALA A 83 3.60 -12.04 0.24
N ALA A 84 2.75 -11.10 0.63
CA ALA A 84 3.10 -9.99 1.51
C ALA A 84 3.46 -10.48 2.91
N ARG A 85 2.67 -11.39 3.48
CA ARG A 85 2.92 -12.02 4.79
C ARG A 85 4.26 -12.77 4.81
N ILE A 86 4.51 -13.64 3.84
CA ILE A 86 5.77 -14.39 3.75
C ILE A 86 6.96 -13.44 3.63
N SER A 87 6.83 -12.37 2.83
CA SER A 87 7.91 -11.39 2.69
C SER A 87 8.13 -10.57 3.96
N ALA A 88 7.08 -10.20 4.70
CA ALA A 88 7.18 -9.50 5.98
C ALA A 88 7.89 -10.38 7.03
N GLU A 89 7.50 -11.66 7.16
CA GLU A 89 8.16 -12.62 8.04
C GLU A 89 9.64 -12.84 7.68
N TRP A 90 9.96 -12.85 6.37
CA TRP A 90 11.33 -12.93 5.90
C TRP A 90 12.10 -11.66 6.24
N THR A 91 11.55 -10.49 5.94
CA THR A 91 12.13 -9.17 6.26
C THR A 91 12.42 -9.04 7.74
N THR A 92 11.48 -9.47 8.60
CA THR A 92 11.67 -9.55 10.04
C THR A 92 12.96 -10.26 10.44
N LYS A 93 13.35 -11.31 9.77
CA LYS A 93 14.57 -12.08 10.08
C LYS A 93 15.85 -11.43 9.53
N GLN A 94 15.73 -10.53 8.53
CA GLN A 94 16.87 -9.83 7.94
C GLN A 94 17.23 -8.53 8.64
N LEU A 95 16.24 -7.83 9.20
CA LEU A 95 16.44 -6.53 9.84
C LEU A 95 17.43 -6.60 11.01
N THR A 96 18.36 -5.66 11.05
CA THR A 96 19.20 -5.42 12.23
C THR A 96 18.38 -4.85 13.38
N ASP A 97 18.87 -4.95 14.61
CA ASP A 97 18.21 -4.34 15.78
C ASP A 97 18.12 -2.81 15.67
N GLU A 98 19.13 -2.18 15.05
CA GLU A 98 19.16 -0.74 14.78
C GLU A 98 18.04 -0.33 13.81
N HIS A 99 17.88 -1.05 12.69
CA HIS A 99 16.85 -0.75 11.71
C HIS A 99 15.44 -1.06 12.24
N ARG A 100 15.27 -2.09 13.08
CA ARG A 100 14.00 -2.32 13.79
C ARG A 100 13.64 -1.15 14.69
N ALA A 101 14.63 -0.65 15.46
CA ALA A 101 14.42 0.48 16.35
C ALA A 101 14.11 1.77 15.57
N PHE A 102 14.74 1.95 14.40
CA PHE A 102 14.45 3.06 13.51
C PHE A 102 13.01 2.99 12.96
N LEU A 103 12.60 1.87 12.35
CA LEU A 103 11.24 1.70 11.82
C LEU A 103 10.17 1.87 12.91
N ALA A 104 10.48 1.47 14.15
CA ALA A 104 9.56 1.61 15.28
C ALA A 104 9.26 3.07 15.66
N GLN A 105 10.16 4.00 15.33
CA GLN A 105 10.04 5.43 15.65
C GLN A 105 9.39 6.25 14.53
N LEU A 106 9.21 5.69 13.34
CA LEU A 106 8.60 6.40 12.22
C LEU A 106 7.17 6.83 12.56
N PRO A 107 6.80 8.09 12.27
CA PRO A 107 5.44 8.58 12.47
C PRO A 107 4.51 8.10 11.34
N GLU A 108 3.21 7.96 11.64
CA GLU A 108 2.19 7.69 10.62
C GLU A 108 1.88 8.90 9.74
N ARG A 109 2.08 10.10 10.28
CA ARG A 109 1.72 11.36 9.63
C ARG A 109 2.73 12.43 10.01
N LEU A 110 3.07 13.26 9.02
CA LEU A 110 3.82 14.50 9.21
C LEU A 110 3.07 15.68 8.60
N LYS A 111 3.18 16.86 9.23
CA LYS A 111 2.82 18.14 8.64
C LYS A 111 4.07 18.99 8.58
N MET A 112 4.45 19.42 7.39
CA MET A 112 5.60 20.31 7.20
C MET A 112 5.48 21.12 5.91
N ASP A 113 6.03 22.31 5.92
CA ASP A 113 6.07 23.23 4.77
C ASP A 113 4.70 23.42 4.06
N GLY A 114 3.62 23.41 4.84
CA GLY A 114 2.26 23.57 4.32
C GLY A 114 1.69 22.31 3.65
N CYS A 115 2.35 21.17 3.79
CA CYS A 115 1.93 19.88 3.24
C CYS A 115 1.62 18.88 4.35
N THR A 116 0.81 17.88 4.02
CA THR A 116 0.55 16.69 4.86
C THR A 116 1.14 15.46 4.17
N LEU A 117 1.85 14.62 4.93
CA LEU A 117 2.42 13.37 4.45
C LEU A 117 1.78 12.22 5.22
N VAL A 118 1.23 11.24 4.51
CA VAL A 118 0.68 9.99 5.07
C VAL A 118 0.95 8.87 4.07
N HIS A 119 1.04 7.61 4.53
CA HIS A 119 1.31 6.50 3.61
C HIS A 119 0.05 6.06 2.83
N GLY A 120 -1.02 5.69 3.52
CA GLY A 120 -2.27 5.25 2.91
C GLY A 120 -3.14 6.42 2.46
N SER A 121 -3.93 6.97 3.37
CA SER A 121 -4.76 8.14 3.12
C SER A 121 -4.84 9.06 4.33
N PRO A 122 -5.30 10.32 4.18
CA PRO A 122 -5.59 11.17 5.33
C PRO A 122 -6.60 10.58 6.32
N TYR A 123 -7.55 9.76 5.88
CA TYR A 123 -8.53 9.07 6.72
C TYR A 123 -7.95 7.81 7.36
N GLY A 124 -7.30 6.95 6.58
CA GLY A 124 -6.67 5.71 7.04
C GLY A 124 -5.16 5.70 6.75
N PRO A 125 -4.32 6.28 7.64
CA PRO A 125 -2.93 6.64 7.33
C PRO A 125 -2.04 5.51 6.84
N LEU A 126 -2.32 4.24 7.22
CA LEU A 126 -1.49 3.08 6.87
C LEU A 126 -2.12 2.14 5.84
N TRP A 127 -3.46 2.04 5.80
CA TRP A 127 -4.13 0.91 5.14
C TRP A 127 -5.09 1.29 4.02
N GLU A 128 -5.59 2.52 4.00
CA GLU A 128 -6.60 2.87 3.02
C GLU A 128 -6.00 3.06 1.64
N TYR A 129 -6.47 2.25 0.68
CA TYR A 129 -6.16 2.41 -0.74
C TYR A 129 -7.01 3.53 -1.34
N LEU A 130 -6.37 4.60 -1.77
CA LEU A 130 -7.04 5.68 -2.49
C LEU A 130 -7.14 5.32 -3.99
N THR A 131 -8.20 4.60 -4.35
CA THR A 131 -8.41 4.11 -5.71
C THR A 131 -9.57 4.79 -6.42
N SER A 132 -10.34 5.64 -5.75
CA SER A 132 -11.48 6.31 -6.35
C SER A 132 -11.73 7.70 -5.76
N GLU A 133 -12.50 8.51 -6.48
CA GLU A 133 -12.95 9.84 -6.05
C GLU A 133 -13.79 9.79 -4.76
N VAL A 134 -14.52 8.70 -4.52
CA VAL A 134 -15.34 8.52 -3.31
C VAL A 134 -14.47 8.39 -2.06
N PHE A 135 -13.38 7.60 -2.11
CA PHE A 135 -12.44 7.50 -1.01
C PHE A 135 -11.68 8.80 -0.80
N ALA A 136 -11.31 9.48 -1.89
CA ALA A 136 -10.65 10.77 -1.81
C ALA A 136 -11.56 11.84 -1.19
N GLU A 137 -12.87 11.85 -1.48
CA GLU A 137 -13.83 12.80 -0.90
C GLU A 137 -13.83 12.74 0.63
N ARG A 138 -13.86 11.55 1.20
CA ARG A 138 -13.73 11.36 2.64
C ARG A 138 -12.38 11.85 3.16
N SER A 139 -11.31 11.53 2.45
CA SER A 139 -9.95 11.86 2.83
C SER A 139 -9.68 13.37 2.84
N PHE A 140 -10.30 14.15 1.96
CA PHE A 140 -10.21 15.61 1.95
C PHE A 140 -10.71 16.27 3.25
N GLN A 141 -11.56 15.60 4.02
CA GLN A 141 -12.06 16.09 5.31
C GLN A 141 -11.06 15.90 6.46
N HIS A 142 -9.98 15.13 6.25
CA HIS A 142 -9.04 14.73 7.30
C HIS A 142 -7.66 15.39 7.23
N PHE A 143 -7.52 16.44 6.44
CA PHE A 143 -6.34 17.31 6.42
C PHE A 143 -6.71 18.73 6.05
N GLU A 144 -5.86 19.72 6.41
CA GLU A 144 -6.13 21.14 6.26
C GLU A 144 -5.16 21.84 5.28
N THR A 145 -4.08 21.18 4.91
CA THR A 145 -3.06 21.72 3.99
C THR A 145 -3.58 21.74 2.55
N CYS A 146 -2.95 22.55 1.69
CA CYS A 146 -3.28 22.55 0.27
C CYS A 146 -2.90 21.21 -0.40
N TYR A 147 -1.76 20.65 -0.02
CA TYR A 147 -1.25 19.38 -0.56
C TYR A 147 -1.20 18.29 0.51
N CYS A 148 -1.62 17.08 0.14
CA CYS A 148 -1.39 15.85 0.86
C CYS A 148 -0.68 14.86 -0.05
N PHE A 149 0.48 14.34 0.36
CA PHE A 149 1.21 13.33 -0.39
C PHE A 149 1.02 11.97 0.23
N VAL A 150 0.73 10.97 -0.62
CA VAL A 150 0.39 9.59 -0.23
C VAL A 150 1.20 8.57 -1.04
N GLY A 151 1.26 7.32 -0.59
CA GLY A 151 1.87 6.17 -1.27
C GLY A 151 0.90 4.99 -1.40
N HIS A 152 1.34 3.81 -0.98
CA HIS A 152 0.57 2.58 -0.74
C HIS A 152 -0.05 1.91 -1.97
N THR A 153 -0.69 2.66 -2.87
CA THR A 153 -1.27 2.09 -4.10
C THR A 153 -0.23 1.77 -5.16
N HIS A 154 0.97 2.38 -5.08
CA HIS A 154 2.06 2.31 -6.06
C HIS A 154 1.71 2.85 -7.46
N ILE A 155 0.59 3.57 -7.57
CA ILE A 155 0.06 4.11 -8.83
C ILE A 155 0.09 5.62 -8.75
N PRO A 156 0.74 6.32 -9.71
CA PRO A 156 0.69 7.78 -9.74
C PRO A 156 -0.73 8.27 -9.97
N VAL A 157 -1.23 9.09 -9.08
CA VAL A 157 -2.58 9.65 -9.17
C VAL A 157 -2.66 11.00 -8.46
N ILE A 158 -3.52 11.87 -8.96
CA ILE A 158 -3.86 13.15 -8.35
C ILE A 158 -5.36 13.18 -8.12
N PHE A 159 -5.79 13.42 -6.89
CA PHE A 159 -7.16 13.82 -6.58
C PHE A 159 -7.17 15.34 -6.34
N GLN A 160 -8.00 16.04 -7.08
CA GLN A 160 -8.11 17.49 -7.09
C GLN A 160 -9.49 17.91 -6.62
N GLN A 161 -9.57 18.76 -5.58
CA GLN A 161 -10.83 19.30 -5.05
C GLN A 161 -10.80 20.84 -5.07
N PRO A 162 -11.84 21.52 -5.58
CA PRO A 162 -11.93 22.98 -5.49
C PRO A 162 -11.96 23.49 -4.05
N ASP A 163 -11.22 24.55 -3.73
CA ASP A 163 -11.18 25.19 -2.40
C ASP A 163 -12.54 25.73 -1.95
N ALA A 164 -13.39 26.13 -2.89
CA ALA A 164 -14.73 26.59 -2.61
C ALA A 164 -15.58 25.52 -1.87
N VAL A 165 -15.28 24.25 -2.09
CA VAL A 165 -15.92 23.12 -1.40
C VAL A 165 -15.30 22.89 -0.03
N ALA A 166 -13.99 23.01 0.09
CA ALA A 166 -13.27 22.86 1.36
C ALA A 166 -13.70 23.88 2.41
N ASN A 167 -14.19 25.05 1.97
CA ASN A 167 -14.68 26.11 2.83
C ASN A 167 -16.20 26.08 3.11
N VAL A 168 -16.94 25.13 2.52
CA VAL A 168 -18.31 24.86 2.96
C VAL A 168 -18.18 24.17 4.33
N PRO A 169 -18.72 24.77 5.42
CA PRO A 169 -18.75 24.07 6.69
C PRO A 169 -19.51 22.76 6.47
N THR A 170 -18.80 21.66 6.38
CA THR A 170 -19.41 20.37 6.61
C THR A 170 -19.85 20.44 8.05
N HIS A 171 -21.15 20.70 8.28
CA HIS A 171 -21.71 20.35 9.57
C HIS A 171 -21.31 18.90 9.76
N PRO A 172 -20.58 18.54 10.87
CA PRO A 172 -20.58 17.17 11.30
C PRO A 172 -22.06 16.80 11.23
N LEU A 173 -22.37 15.64 10.73
CA LEU A 173 -23.64 15.00 11.09
C LEU A 173 -23.53 14.88 12.61
N GLU A 174 -23.87 15.97 13.32
CA GLU A 174 -24.24 15.87 14.71
C GLU A 174 -25.27 14.76 14.70
N ASP A 175 -25.14 13.82 15.61
CA ASP A 175 -26.10 12.75 15.83
C ASP A 175 -27.50 13.35 15.74
N THR A 176 -28.00 13.47 14.53
CA THR A 176 -29.38 13.83 14.27
C THR A 176 -30.08 12.55 14.72
N ASP A 177 -30.63 12.65 15.90
CA ASP A 177 -31.39 11.58 16.53
C ASP A 177 -32.36 11.06 15.47
N VAL A 178 -32.16 9.82 15.03
CA VAL A 178 -32.95 9.20 13.96
C VAL A 178 -34.43 9.23 14.32
N SER A 179 -34.76 9.47 15.60
CA SER A 179 -36.11 9.71 16.11
C SER A 179 -36.78 10.95 15.50
N ASP A 180 -36.05 12.05 15.24
CA ASP A 180 -36.62 13.27 14.68
C ASP A 180 -36.95 13.14 13.18
N LEU A 181 -36.25 12.24 12.46
CA LEU A 181 -36.56 11.94 11.06
C LEU A 181 -37.77 10.98 10.90
N LEU A 182 -38.05 10.19 11.92
CA LEU A 182 -39.22 9.30 11.93
C LEU A 182 -40.51 10.06 12.28
N GLU A 183 -40.45 11.12 13.08
CA GLU A 183 -41.64 11.96 13.37
C GLU A 183 -42.09 12.77 12.14
N LEU A 184 -41.16 13.22 11.28
CA LEU A 184 -41.52 13.94 10.04
C LEU A 184 -42.10 13.05 8.95
N ALA A 185 -41.81 11.74 8.99
CA ALA A 185 -42.39 10.77 8.03
C ALA A 185 -43.80 10.29 8.42
N ASP A 186 -44.17 10.37 9.70
CA ASP A 186 -45.49 9.98 10.17
C ASP A 186 -46.60 11.05 9.92
N GLU A 187 -46.23 12.32 9.68
CA GLU A 187 -47.21 13.36 9.37
C GLU A 187 -47.72 13.33 7.91
N GLU A 188 -46.95 12.72 6.98
CA GLU A 188 -47.39 12.62 5.56
C GLU A 188 -48.04 11.28 5.18
N ALA A 189 -47.96 10.23 5.99
CA ALA A 189 -48.49 8.91 5.70
C ALA A 189 -49.52 8.47 6.75
N GLY A 190 -50.75 8.98 6.66
CA GLY A 190 -51.88 8.47 7.41
C GLY A 190 -52.25 7.05 7.02
N HIS A 191 -51.50 6.04 7.42
CA HIS A 191 -51.93 4.65 7.52
C HIS A 191 -51.04 3.84 8.46
N SER A 192 -51.69 3.34 9.50
CA SER A 192 -51.15 2.55 10.60
C SER A 192 -50.62 1.20 10.16
N VAL A 193 -49.34 0.91 10.42
CA VAL A 193 -48.82 -0.47 10.50
C VAL A 193 -48.07 -0.63 11.81
N VAL A 194 -48.62 -1.48 12.67
CA VAL A 194 -48.04 -1.87 13.97
C VAL A 194 -46.89 -2.86 13.72
N VAL A 195 -45.67 -2.48 14.03
CA VAL A 195 -44.53 -3.40 14.12
C VAL A 195 -44.05 -3.46 15.56
N SER A 196 -44.14 -4.66 16.14
CA SER A 196 -43.77 -5.00 17.50
C SER A 196 -42.24 -4.99 17.67
N SER A 197 -41.74 -4.15 18.55
CA SER A 197 -40.34 -4.10 18.96
C SER A 197 -40.06 -5.10 20.07
N THR A 198 -39.15 -6.06 19.85
CA THR A 198 -38.53 -6.84 20.92
C THR A 198 -37.09 -6.29 21.17
N ALA A 199 -36.95 -5.67 22.32
CA ALA A 199 -35.70 -5.16 22.84
C ALA A 199 -34.74 -6.32 23.21
N PHE A 200 -33.49 -6.22 22.78
CA PHE A 200 -32.40 -7.00 23.36
C PHE A 200 -31.64 -6.12 24.34
N GLN A 201 -31.76 -6.45 25.62
CA GLN A 201 -30.90 -5.92 26.68
C GLN A 201 -29.60 -6.73 26.74
N ALA A 202 -28.45 -6.06 26.70
CA ALA A 202 -27.18 -6.64 27.05
C ALA A 202 -26.90 -6.39 28.52
N GLU A 203 -26.79 -7.46 29.30
CA GLU A 203 -26.33 -7.43 30.71
C GLU A 203 -24.79 -7.50 30.72
N ALA A 204 -24.21 -6.58 31.52
CA ALA A 204 -22.82 -6.61 31.92
C ALA A 204 -22.61 -7.65 33.01
N ALA A 205 -21.58 -8.49 32.92
CA ALA A 205 -21.11 -9.36 33.97
C ALA A 205 -19.65 -9.08 34.30
N GLU A 206 -19.45 -8.78 35.59
CA GLU A 206 -18.18 -8.52 36.25
C GLU A 206 -17.34 -9.80 36.42
N SER A 207 -16.01 -9.59 36.49
CA SER A 207 -15.02 -10.61 36.90
C SER A 207 -15.15 -10.95 38.39
N PRO A 208 -14.63 -12.13 38.85
CA PRO A 208 -13.55 -12.03 39.84
C PRO A 208 -12.38 -13.02 39.66
N ASP A 209 -11.27 -12.59 40.29
CA ASP A 209 -10.01 -13.23 40.59
C ASP A 209 -10.04 -14.69 41.03
N ASN A 210 -9.02 -15.48 40.73
CA ASN A 210 -7.98 -15.97 41.64
C ASN A 210 -7.13 -17.12 41.07
N ALA A 211 -5.86 -16.89 41.04
CA ALA A 211 -4.71 -17.57 41.61
C ALA A 211 -4.48 -19.10 41.45
N ALA A 212 -3.27 -19.36 41.11
CA ALA A 212 -2.27 -20.27 41.64
C ALA A 212 -1.86 -21.55 40.87
N VAL A 213 -0.61 -21.52 40.41
CA VAL A 213 0.54 -22.43 40.70
C VAL A 213 0.44 -23.90 40.30
N ALA A 214 1.39 -24.33 39.43
CA ALA A 214 2.41 -25.37 39.59
C ALA A 214 3.05 -25.75 38.23
N THR A 215 4.27 -25.44 38.05
CA THR A 215 5.50 -26.25 37.89
C THR A 215 5.33 -27.68 37.35
N GLU A 216 6.03 -27.98 36.24
CA GLU A 216 7.08 -29.00 36.14
C GLU A 216 7.64 -29.10 34.72
N GLN A 217 8.96 -29.06 34.58
CA GLN A 217 9.82 -29.55 33.50
C GLN A 217 10.37 -30.92 33.91
N PRO A 218 11.26 -31.64 33.17
CA PRO A 218 11.51 -31.78 31.70
C PRO A 218 11.71 -33.26 31.29
N ALA A 219 11.91 -33.55 29.97
CA ALA A 219 12.71 -34.67 29.47
C ALA A 219 12.99 -34.45 27.97
N GLN A 220 14.13 -34.20 27.58
CA GLN A 220 15.37 -34.86 27.10
C GLN A 220 15.21 -35.82 25.92
N ASP A 221 15.99 -35.45 24.88
CA ASP A 221 16.82 -36.25 23.95
C ASP A 221 16.17 -37.16 22.90
N GLN A 222 16.47 -36.86 21.61
CA GLN A 222 17.33 -37.72 20.84
C GLN A 222 17.77 -37.09 19.51
N GLU A 223 19.11 -36.98 19.39
CA GLU A 223 19.84 -36.71 18.13
C GLU A 223 19.72 -37.91 17.18
N SER A 224 19.61 -37.64 15.86
CA SER A 224 20.17 -38.55 14.86
C SER A 224 20.78 -37.77 13.70
N LYS A 225 22.10 -37.82 13.62
CA LYS A 225 22.92 -37.41 12.49
C LYS A 225 22.73 -38.39 11.34
N VAL A 226 22.47 -37.90 10.15
CA VAL A 226 22.79 -38.61 8.92
C VAL A 226 23.59 -37.69 7.98
N ARG A 227 24.80 -38.16 7.70
CA ARG A 227 25.79 -37.56 6.82
C ARG A 227 25.60 -38.21 5.44
N ALA A 228 25.48 -37.44 4.37
CA ALA A 228 25.60 -37.93 3.01
C ALA A 228 26.56 -37.06 2.22
N GLU A 229 27.58 -37.69 1.69
CA GLU A 229 28.61 -37.13 0.82
C GLU A 229 28.08 -37.02 -0.62
N ALA A 230 28.32 -35.89 -1.26
CA ALA A 230 28.01 -35.69 -2.67
C ALA A 230 29.29 -35.84 -3.49
N SER A 231 29.30 -36.77 -4.45
CA SER A 231 30.32 -36.88 -5.48
C SER A 231 29.88 -36.11 -6.74
N VAL A 232 30.77 -35.26 -7.20
CA VAL A 232 30.66 -34.49 -8.44
C VAL A 232 30.98 -35.38 -9.65
N HIS A 233 30.11 -35.36 -10.65
CA HIS A 233 30.48 -35.71 -12.01
C HIS A 233 29.96 -34.62 -12.97
N THR A 234 30.94 -34.01 -13.63
CA THR A 234 30.75 -33.08 -14.75
C THR A 234 30.55 -33.90 -16.04
N ASN A 235 29.51 -33.55 -16.79
CA ASN A 235 29.49 -33.77 -18.26
C ASN A 235 28.72 -32.58 -18.87
N GLU A 236 29.45 -31.85 -19.72
CA GLU A 236 28.91 -30.94 -20.72
C GLU A 236 28.30 -31.75 -21.85
N ASP A 237 27.06 -31.46 -22.24
CA ASP A 237 26.62 -31.28 -23.63
C ASP A 237 25.09 -31.17 -23.76
N GLU A 238 24.72 -30.27 -24.66
CA GLU A 238 23.42 -30.12 -25.37
C GLU A 238 22.20 -29.58 -24.63
N LEU A 239 21.90 -28.34 -25.03
CA LEU A 239 20.63 -27.60 -24.86
C LEU A 239 19.49 -28.34 -25.59
N SER A 240 18.51 -28.84 -24.84
CA SER A 240 17.16 -29.06 -25.33
C SER A 240 16.16 -28.60 -24.27
N GLU A 241 15.33 -27.66 -24.66
CA GLU A 241 14.23 -27.14 -23.85
C GLU A 241 13.23 -28.26 -23.55
N THR A 242 13.17 -28.68 -22.28
CA THR A 242 12.06 -29.47 -21.75
C THR A 242 11.66 -28.86 -20.40
N PRO A 243 10.36 -28.71 -20.08
CA PRO A 243 9.92 -28.12 -18.82
C PRO A 243 10.29 -29.05 -17.65
N LEU A 244 10.80 -28.44 -16.58
CA LEU A 244 11.16 -29.10 -15.33
C LEU A 244 9.87 -29.62 -14.64
N VAL A 245 9.80 -30.94 -14.54
CA VAL A 245 8.81 -31.65 -13.71
C VAL A 245 9.43 -31.84 -12.34
N VAL A 246 8.89 -31.22 -11.30
CA VAL A 246 9.25 -31.44 -9.89
C VAL A 246 8.33 -32.53 -9.34
N THR A 247 8.92 -33.63 -8.82
CA THR A 247 8.18 -34.74 -8.18
C THR A 247 8.36 -34.66 -6.67
N ASP A 248 7.30 -34.96 -5.90
CA ASP A 248 7.36 -35.14 -4.45
C ASP A 248 8.00 -36.51 -4.07
N GLU A 249 8.26 -36.71 -2.77
CA GLU A 249 8.86 -37.98 -2.25
C GLU A 249 7.98 -39.23 -2.49
N ALA A 250 6.77 -39.08 -2.99
CA ALA A 250 5.82 -40.14 -3.32
C ALA A 250 5.75 -40.43 -4.85
N GLY A 251 6.51 -39.69 -5.68
CA GLY A 251 6.59 -39.94 -7.13
C GLY A 251 5.40 -39.37 -7.94
N ASN A 252 4.60 -38.47 -7.38
CA ASN A 252 3.55 -37.80 -8.13
C ASN A 252 4.10 -36.53 -8.76
N GLY A 253 4.09 -36.46 -10.08
CA GLY A 253 4.43 -35.26 -10.84
C GLY A 253 3.24 -34.33 -10.91
N TYR A 254 3.39 -33.14 -10.36
CA TYR A 254 2.44 -32.04 -10.60
C TYR A 254 2.89 -31.25 -11.83
N ARG A 255 1.97 -31.05 -12.77
CA ARG A 255 2.15 -30.07 -13.84
C ARG A 255 1.97 -28.70 -13.21
N SER A 256 2.83 -27.75 -13.58
CA SER A 256 2.86 -26.37 -13.15
C SER A 256 1.61 -25.54 -13.51
N ASP A 257 0.65 -26.14 -14.18
CA ASP A 257 -0.50 -25.46 -14.75
C ASP A 257 -1.68 -25.30 -13.75
N ASP A 258 -1.66 -26.01 -12.60
CA ASP A 258 -2.79 -26.05 -11.66
C ASP A 258 -2.60 -25.14 -10.42
N ALA A 259 -1.40 -24.59 -10.20
CA ALA A 259 -1.13 -23.70 -9.06
C ALA A 259 -1.33 -22.21 -9.41
N ASP A 260 -1.29 -21.86 -10.69
CA ASP A 260 -1.39 -20.48 -11.15
C ASP A 260 -2.85 -19.98 -11.27
N ASP A 261 -3.82 -20.90 -11.38
CA ASP A 261 -5.23 -20.53 -11.61
C ASP A 261 -5.99 -20.06 -10.35
N ALA A 262 -5.50 -20.35 -9.16
CA ALA A 262 -6.20 -19.99 -7.93
C ALA A 262 -5.82 -18.59 -7.40
N GLU A 263 -4.59 -18.12 -7.65
CA GLU A 263 -4.12 -16.79 -7.25
C GLU A 263 -4.31 -15.74 -8.36
N ALA A 264 -4.32 -16.16 -9.63
CA ALA A 264 -4.60 -15.29 -10.77
C ALA A 264 -6.06 -14.79 -10.82
N ALA A 265 -6.97 -15.47 -10.13
CA ALA A 265 -8.39 -15.08 -10.09
C ALA A 265 -8.69 -13.89 -9.15
N LEU A 266 -7.73 -13.44 -8.34
CA LEU A 266 -7.88 -12.32 -7.42
C LEU A 266 -7.21 -11.01 -7.88
N TYR A 267 -6.37 -11.06 -8.93
CA TYR A 267 -5.74 -9.88 -9.49
C TYR A 267 -5.73 -9.99 -11.02
N ASP A 268 -6.60 -9.21 -11.64
CA ASP A 268 -6.71 -9.10 -13.09
C ASP A 268 -5.36 -8.68 -13.70
N ALA A 269 -4.83 -9.53 -14.57
CA ALA A 269 -3.48 -9.46 -15.10
C ALA A 269 -3.25 -8.30 -16.09
N ASP A 270 -4.26 -7.45 -16.34
CA ASP A 270 -4.25 -6.37 -17.33
C ASP A 270 -4.35 -4.96 -16.75
N ALA A 271 -3.90 -4.72 -15.49
CA ALA A 271 -3.93 -3.39 -14.88
C ALA A 271 -2.97 -2.42 -15.58
N THR A 272 -3.38 -1.91 -16.74
CA THR A 272 -2.86 -0.67 -17.34
C THR A 272 -3.54 0.53 -16.68
N SER A 273 -2.97 1.74 -16.78
CA SER A 273 -3.64 2.96 -16.27
C SER A 273 -5.08 3.08 -16.78
N GLU A 274 -5.38 2.58 -17.98
CA GLU A 274 -6.73 2.49 -18.56
C GLU A 274 -7.60 1.42 -17.88
N SER A 275 -7.03 0.31 -17.41
CA SER A 275 -7.79 -0.72 -16.69
C SER A 275 -8.08 -0.28 -15.28
N VAL A 276 -7.16 0.38 -14.60
CA VAL A 276 -7.37 0.97 -13.26
C VAL A 276 -8.49 2.02 -13.30
N LEU A 277 -8.52 2.86 -14.35
CA LEU A 277 -9.62 3.80 -14.57
C LEU A 277 -10.95 3.07 -14.84
N ARG A 278 -10.90 2.00 -15.61
CA ARG A 278 -12.08 1.17 -15.92
C ARG A 278 -12.59 0.41 -14.70
N ASP A 279 -11.67 -0.11 -13.88
CA ASP A 279 -12.01 -0.79 -12.62
C ASP A 279 -12.54 0.20 -11.57
N ALA A 280 -12.01 1.43 -11.53
CA ALA A 280 -12.56 2.52 -10.72
C ALA A 280 -13.96 2.93 -11.19
N GLU A 281 -14.21 2.99 -12.51
CA GLU A 281 -15.53 3.24 -13.09
C GLU A 281 -16.50 2.09 -12.76
N HIS A 282 -16.05 0.84 -12.85
CA HIS A 282 -16.85 -0.34 -12.51
C HIS A 282 -17.18 -0.36 -11.01
N LEU A 283 -16.20 -0.13 -10.14
CA LEU A 283 -16.42 -0.05 -8.70
C LEU A 283 -17.36 1.10 -8.32
N ASN A 284 -17.23 2.26 -8.96
CA ASN A 284 -18.17 3.36 -8.79
C ASN A 284 -19.59 2.98 -9.23
N SER A 285 -19.73 2.18 -10.31
CA SER A 285 -21.02 1.67 -10.76
C SER A 285 -21.64 0.67 -9.77
N GLU A 286 -20.84 -0.24 -9.22
CA GLU A 286 -21.31 -1.19 -8.18
C GLU A 286 -21.71 -0.48 -6.89
N ILE A 287 -20.98 0.56 -6.50
CA ILE A 287 -21.33 1.41 -5.35
C ILE A 287 -22.67 2.13 -5.62
N GLU A 288 -22.90 2.62 -6.85
CA GLU A 288 -24.16 3.23 -7.24
C GLU A 288 -25.34 2.26 -7.13
N GLU A 289 -25.17 1.02 -7.63
CA GLU A 289 -26.20 -0.02 -7.52
C GLU A 289 -26.49 -0.38 -6.06
N LEU A 290 -25.46 -0.47 -5.22
CA LEU A 290 -25.62 -0.73 -3.78
C LEU A 290 -26.33 0.43 -3.05
N LEU A 291 -26.00 1.67 -3.38
CA LEU A 291 -26.65 2.85 -2.81
C LEU A 291 -28.13 2.92 -3.24
N GLU A 292 -28.44 2.60 -4.51
CA GLU A 292 -29.81 2.55 -5.02
C GLU A 292 -30.61 1.40 -4.35
N LEU A 293 -29.98 0.24 -4.15
CA LEU A 293 -30.58 -0.91 -3.45
C LEU A 293 -30.90 -0.60 -1.98
N LEU A 294 -30.08 0.24 -1.34
CA LEU A 294 -30.26 0.69 0.05
C LEU A 294 -31.21 1.89 0.16
N GLY A 295 -31.76 2.38 -0.98
CA GLY A 295 -32.59 3.59 -1.01
C GLY A 295 -31.83 4.86 -0.72
N LEU A 296 -30.48 4.81 -0.72
CA LEU A 296 -29.59 5.95 -0.53
C LEU A 296 -29.31 6.54 -1.92
N SER A 297 -29.91 7.68 -2.23
CA SER A 297 -29.64 8.34 -3.51
C SER A 297 -28.23 8.95 -3.50
N ARG A 298 -27.62 9.03 -4.69
CA ARG A 298 -26.34 9.71 -4.96
C ARG A 298 -26.26 11.14 -4.39
N SER A 299 -27.38 11.74 -4.06
CA SER A 299 -27.47 13.07 -3.45
C SER A 299 -26.95 13.14 -2.00
N MET A 300 -26.63 12.00 -1.36
CA MET A 300 -26.08 11.97 0.01
C MET A 300 -24.56 11.97 0.06
N ILE A 301 -23.87 11.58 -1.03
CA ILE A 301 -22.40 11.71 -1.14
C ILE A 301 -22.11 12.57 -2.38
N GLN A 302 -22.03 13.86 -2.20
CA GLN A 302 -21.61 14.74 -3.28
C GLN A 302 -20.10 14.62 -3.46
N VAL A 303 -19.66 13.89 -4.49
CA VAL A 303 -18.25 13.85 -4.91
C VAL A 303 -17.92 15.19 -5.57
N THR A 304 -16.97 15.90 -4.99
CA THR A 304 -16.56 17.25 -5.44
C THR A 304 -15.14 17.27 -5.98
N ASN A 305 -14.41 16.17 -5.82
CA ASN A 305 -13.06 16.01 -6.33
C ASN A 305 -13.06 15.29 -7.70
N LYS A 306 -11.90 15.33 -8.34
CA LYS A 306 -11.63 14.68 -9.63
C LYS A 306 -10.34 13.90 -9.55
N MET A 307 -10.36 12.65 -10.00
CA MET A 307 -9.19 11.82 -10.16
C MET A 307 -8.51 12.10 -11.51
N ILE A 308 -7.18 12.24 -11.51
CA ILE A 308 -6.36 12.55 -12.67
C ILE A 308 -5.14 11.61 -12.66
N VAL A 309 -4.87 10.95 -13.77
CA VAL A 309 -3.60 10.27 -14.00
C VAL A 309 -2.58 11.33 -14.43
N PRO A 310 -1.51 11.57 -13.66
CA PRO A 310 -0.54 12.59 -13.99
C PRO A 310 0.25 12.21 -15.26
N PRO A 311 0.62 13.19 -16.11
CA PRO A 311 1.55 12.93 -17.21
C PRO A 311 2.96 12.62 -16.66
N GLU A 312 3.78 11.92 -17.44
CA GLU A 312 5.23 11.95 -17.20
C GLU A 312 5.75 13.35 -17.56
N GLY A 313 6.46 14.00 -16.62
CA GLY A 313 6.89 15.38 -16.72
C GLY A 313 6.04 16.35 -15.90
N HIS A 314 5.97 17.59 -16.36
CA HIS A 314 5.36 18.69 -15.62
C HIS A 314 3.82 18.61 -15.61
N TRP A 315 3.24 18.89 -14.44
CA TRP A 315 1.81 19.08 -14.23
C TRP A 315 1.56 20.39 -13.49
N ASP A 316 0.77 21.27 -14.12
CA ASP A 316 0.37 22.54 -13.55
C ASP A 316 -0.80 22.34 -12.58
N ALA A 317 -0.57 22.62 -11.30
CA ALA A 317 -1.61 22.62 -10.29
C ALA A 317 -2.50 23.86 -10.50
N PRO A 318 -3.82 23.70 -10.72
CA PRO A 318 -4.71 24.85 -10.80
C PRO A 318 -4.80 25.60 -9.46
N GLU A 319 -4.89 26.91 -9.54
CA GLU A 319 -5.14 27.76 -8.37
C GLU A 319 -6.50 27.43 -7.72
N ASP A 320 -6.70 27.77 -6.47
CA ASP A 320 -7.94 27.58 -5.71
C ASP A 320 -8.39 26.09 -5.62
N HIS A 321 -7.42 25.15 -5.50
CA HIS A 321 -7.69 23.73 -5.31
C HIS A 321 -6.82 23.12 -4.22
N ARG A 322 -7.31 22.02 -3.68
CA ARG A 322 -6.57 21.12 -2.77
C ARG A 322 -6.28 19.80 -3.49
N PHE A 323 -5.19 19.18 -3.06
CA PHE A 323 -4.69 18.00 -3.77
C PHE A 323 -4.33 16.85 -2.81
N ILE A 324 -4.64 15.63 -3.22
CA ILE A 324 -4.03 14.42 -2.70
C ILE A 324 -3.24 13.82 -3.86
N ILE A 325 -1.94 13.61 -3.68
CA ILE A 325 -1.03 13.21 -4.76
C ILE A 325 -0.24 11.98 -4.35
N ASN A 326 -0.24 10.96 -5.21
CA ASN A 326 0.62 9.79 -5.12
C ASN A 326 1.68 9.87 -6.22
N PRO A 327 2.98 9.80 -5.89
CA PRO A 327 4.05 9.81 -6.90
C PRO A 327 4.19 8.49 -7.66
N GLY A 328 3.52 7.42 -7.21
CA GLY A 328 3.75 6.04 -7.63
C GLY A 328 4.82 5.33 -6.79
N GLY A 329 5.04 4.05 -7.04
CA GLY A 329 5.99 3.23 -6.29
C GLY A 329 7.38 3.18 -6.91
N VAL A 330 8.42 3.24 -6.06
CA VAL A 330 9.81 3.05 -6.47
C VAL A 330 10.10 1.58 -6.73
N GLY A 331 9.85 0.72 -5.74
CA GLY A 331 10.33 -0.65 -5.75
C GLY A 331 9.40 -1.66 -6.41
N GLN A 332 8.11 -1.34 -6.51
CA GLN A 332 7.10 -2.22 -7.05
C GLN A 332 5.96 -1.45 -7.73
N PRO A 333 6.19 -0.81 -8.90
CA PRO A 333 5.15 -0.12 -9.67
C PRO A 333 3.98 -1.07 -9.99
N ARG A 334 2.73 -0.52 -9.97
CA ARG A 334 1.48 -1.31 -10.18
C ARG A 334 0.55 -0.72 -11.23
N ASP A 335 1.04 0.09 -12.13
CA ASP A 335 0.29 0.77 -13.18
C ASP A 335 0.61 0.26 -14.60
N GLY A 336 1.23 -0.92 -14.71
CA GLY A 336 1.63 -1.53 -15.97
C GLY A 336 2.97 -1.01 -16.51
N ASP A 337 3.60 -0.04 -15.87
CA ASP A 337 4.93 0.46 -16.23
C ASP A 337 5.97 -0.08 -15.24
N PRO A 338 6.94 -0.92 -15.66
CA PRO A 338 7.95 -1.49 -14.78
C PRO A 338 8.99 -0.47 -14.28
N ARG A 339 8.96 0.77 -14.76
CA ARG A 339 9.89 1.82 -14.35
C ARG A 339 9.53 2.35 -12.96
N ALA A 340 10.54 2.53 -12.10
CA ALA A 340 10.38 3.17 -10.80
C ALA A 340 9.80 4.59 -10.94
N ALA A 341 8.91 4.99 -10.05
CA ALA A 341 8.26 6.27 -10.07
C ALA A 341 8.67 7.15 -8.89
N PHE A 342 8.80 8.44 -9.11
CA PHE A 342 8.95 9.48 -8.10
C PHE A 342 8.47 10.83 -8.65
N MET A 343 8.41 11.85 -7.82
CA MET A 343 8.06 13.20 -8.26
C MET A 343 8.96 14.26 -7.61
N ILE A 344 9.01 15.43 -8.23
CA ILE A 344 9.53 16.66 -7.62
C ILE A 344 8.34 17.61 -7.44
N TYR A 345 8.21 18.10 -6.22
CA TYR A 345 7.29 19.18 -5.90
C TYR A 345 8.08 20.47 -5.73
N ASP A 346 7.77 21.48 -6.54
CA ASP A 346 8.30 22.83 -6.44
C ASP A 346 7.19 23.77 -6.00
N THR A 347 7.41 24.51 -4.91
CA THR A 347 6.40 25.40 -4.34
C THR A 347 5.99 26.55 -5.28
N GLU A 348 6.78 26.83 -6.31
CA GLU A 348 6.53 27.89 -7.29
C GLU A 348 6.14 27.34 -8.66
N ALA A 349 6.70 26.19 -9.05
CA ALA A 349 6.51 25.62 -10.39
C ALA A 349 5.52 24.45 -10.45
N GLY A 350 5.06 23.92 -9.30
CA GLY A 350 4.11 22.78 -9.27
C GLY A 350 4.78 21.43 -9.18
N CYS A 351 4.21 20.41 -9.81
CA CYS A 351 4.64 19.02 -9.69
C CYS A 351 5.25 18.50 -10.99
N GLU A 352 6.29 17.68 -10.88
CA GLU A 352 6.90 17.02 -12.03
C GLU A 352 7.08 15.53 -11.72
N PHE A 353 6.48 14.66 -12.57
CA PHE A 353 6.46 13.21 -12.38
C PHE A 353 7.51 12.53 -13.25
N TYR A 354 8.21 11.57 -12.68
CA TYR A 354 9.34 10.89 -13.31
C TYR A 354 9.18 9.38 -13.31
N ARG A 355 9.71 8.75 -14.36
CA ARG A 355 9.83 7.31 -14.52
C ARG A 355 11.28 6.94 -14.80
N VAL A 356 11.85 6.05 -14.00
CA VAL A 356 13.26 5.67 -14.06
C VAL A 356 13.41 4.18 -14.34
N LYS A 357 14.13 3.86 -15.40
CA LYS A 357 14.52 2.46 -15.68
C LYS A 357 15.56 2.01 -14.67
N TYR A 358 15.40 0.81 -14.17
CA TYR A 358 16.37 0.14 -13.32
C TYR A 358 16.57 -1.31 -13.74
N ASP A 359 17.57 -1.97 -13.20
CA ASP A 359 17.87 -3.38 -13.48
C ASP A 359 16.97 -4.29 -12.65
N PHE A 360 15.70 -4.42 -13.05
CA PHE A 360 14.75 -5.30 -12.37
C PHE A 360 15.17 -6.78 -12.44
N GLN A 361 15.93 -7.21 -13.45
CA GLN A 361 16.41 -8.57 -13.57
C GLN A 361 17.34 -8.92 -12.42
N LYS A 362 18.22 -8.00 -12.04
CA LYS A 362 19.09 -8.17 -10.88
C LYS A 362 18.28 -8.27 -9.57
N THR A 363 17.22 -7.48 -9.43
CA THR A 363 16.30 -7.61 -8.30
C THR A 363 15.59 -8.96 -8.30
N GLN A 364 15.10 -9.43 -9.46
CA GLN A 364 14.47 -10.74 -9.61
C GLN A 364 15.40 -11.88 -9.17
N GLU A 365 16.65 -11.88 -9.62
CA GLU A 365 17.66 -12.86 -9.20
C GLU A 365 17.87 -12.88 -7.69
N LYS A 366 17.90 -11.71 -7.06
CA LYS A 366 18.03 -11.58 -5.60
C LYS A 366 16.80 -12.10 -4.86
N VAL A 367 15.59 -11.78 -5.33
CA VAL A 367 14.32 -12.28 -4.77
C VAL A 367 14.31 -13.82 -4.79
N ILE A 368 14.64 -14.44 -5.92
CA ILE A 368 14.71 -15.90 -6.07
C ILE A 368 15.78 -16.48 -5.14
N LYS A 369 16.96 -15.88 -5.11
CA LYS A 369 18.07 -16.32 -4.25
C LYS A 369 17.75 -16.22 -2.76
N ALA A 370 16.94 -15.24 -2.38
CA ALA A 370 16.48 -15.04 -1.00
C ALA A 370 15.41 -16.06 -0.58
N GLY A 371 14.87 -16.84 -1.52
CA GLY A 371 13.78 -17.79 -1.28
C GLY A 371 12.43 -17.10 -1.04
N LEU A 372 12.29 -15.86 -1.50
CA LEU A 372 11.03 -15.13 -1.49
C LEU A 372 10.08 -15.68 -2.57
N PRO A 373 8.75 -15.46 -2.47
CA PRO A 373 7.80 -15.93 -3.47
C PRO A 373 8.18 -15.49 -4.89
N GLN A 374 8.21 -16.41 -5.84
CA GLN A 374 8.63 -16.13 -7.22
C GLN A 374 7.75 -15.08 -7.91
N TYR A 375 6.48 -15.03 -7.55
CA TYR A 375 5.54 -14.01 -8.03
C TYR A 375 6.08 -12.60 -7.80
N LEU A 376 6.72 -12.32 -6.64
CA LEU A 376 7.33 -11.02 -6.33
C LEU A 376 8.46 -10.63 -7.29
N ALA A 377 9.15 -11.62 -7.88
CA ALA A 377 10.14 -11.38 -8.91
C ALA A 377 9.48 -11.14 -10.29
N ILE A 378 8.53 -12.00 -10.67
CA ILE A 378 7.89 -11.96 -11.99
C ILE A 378 7.18 -10.64 -12.24
N ARG A 379 6.42 -10.15 -11.27
CA ARG A 379 5.61 -8.93 -11.40
C ARG A 379 6.42 -7.66 -11.69
N LEU A 380 7.70 -7.60 -11.29
CA LEU A 380 8.56 -6.43 -11.53
C LEU A 380 8.75 -6.13 -13.03
N ALA A 381 8.76 -7.17 -13.87
CA ALA A 381 8.91 -6.99 -15.32
C ALA A 381 7.68 -6.38 -15.99
N PHE A 382 6.53 -6.42 -15.31
CA PHE A 382 5.24 -5.99 -15.87
C PHE A 382 4.69 -4.73 -15.18
N GLY A 383 5.36 -4.24 -14.14
CA GLY A 383 4.85 -3.12 -13.35
C GLY A 383 3.55 -3.44 -12.61
N ARG A 384 3.50 -4.61 -11.92
CA ARG A 384 2.28 -5.14 -11.27
C ARG A 384 2.53 -5.55 -9.83
#